data_6ae780ef954af23b406c51f9c5904ac6
#
_entry.id   6ae780ef954af23b406c51f9c5904ac6
#
_cell.length_a   1.000
_cell.length_b   1.000
_cell.length_c   1.000
_cell.angle_alpha   90.00
_cell.angle_beta   90.00
_cell.angle_gamma   90.00
#
_symmetry.space_group_name_H-M   'P 1'
#
loop_
_entity.id
_entity.type
_entity.pdbx_description
1 polymer ?
#
loop_
_entity_poly.entity_id
_entity_poly.type
_entity_poly.pdbx_seq_one_letter_code
_entity_poly.pdbx_strand_id
1 'polypeptide(L)'
;NVIMVSFASQKNGRDYELNFVPEFSKYGFTSTLFKSEMAQLQSEGKKVILSIGGATYPTMLDSLEEKEVFVSSIGDLLEEWSFDGIDIDLEGKSLKFNNFKIDSFGDHRLTFMIEGIKEIMADYYIKNGKKLLLTMAPETHYVQGGMSENLVPNKHGGAYLPMIEALKDSIDMLNVQLYNSGAMPGLDSNYYNQSTPDFILALTEAVIQGFTAANDLGTFSGLPASKVGVGLPSCKGWGYTEPKVLEATMKYLLGQGPQPGEYKL
;
A
#
# COMPACT_ATOMS: atom_id res chain seq x y z
N ASN A 1 -17.25 1.40 0.03
CA ASN A 1 -16.32 1.82 -1.03
C ASN A 1 -15.36 2.85 -0.48
N VAL A 2 -14.05 2.70 -0.82
CA VAL A 2 -12.98 3.63 -0.46
C VAL A 2 -12.47 4.30 -1.72
N ILE A 3 -12.26 5.61 -1.67
CA ILE A 3 -11.65 6.41 -2.73
C ILE A 3 -10.31 6.90 -2.20
N MET A 4 -9.22 6.55 -2.87
CA MET A 4 -7.87 6.99 -2.55
C MET A 4 -7.54 8.20 -3.42
N VAL A 5 -7.21 9.31 -2.77
CA VAL A 5 -6.85 10.56 -3.45
C VAL A 5 -5.33 10.68 -3.43
N SER A 6 -4.70 10.68 -4.58
CA SER A 6 -3.26 10.71 -4.78
C SER A 6 -2.78 12.09 -5.24
N PHE A 7 -1.71 12.59 -4.75
CA PHE A 7 -0.89 12.17 -3.62
C PHE A 7 -0.61 13.34 -2.68
N ALA A 8 -0.40 13.07 -1.39
CA ALA A 8 0.35 13.99 -0.56
C ALA A 8 1.79 14.06 -1.10
N SER A 9 2.26 15.25 -1.37
CA SER A 9 3.55 15.49 -2.01
C SER A 9 4.48 16.27 -1.09
N GLN A 10 5.76 16.23 -1.40
CA GLN A 10 6.79 16.95 -0.66
C GLN A 10 6.49 18.46 -0.60
N LYS A 11 6.60 19.04 0.59
CA LYS A 11 6.51 20.47 0.80
C LYS A 11 7.90 21.09 0.79
N ASN A 12 8.13 22.07 -0.07
CA ASN A 12 9.40 22.77 -0.18
C ASN A 12 10.63 21.87 -0.45
N GLY A 13 10.42 20.73 -1.13
CA GLY A 13 11.48 19.76 -1.42
C GLY A 13 11.91 18.90 -0.24
N ARG A 14 11.18 18.92 0.88
CA ARG A 14 11.41 18.08 2.05
C ARG A 14 10.59 16.81 1.91
N ASP A 15 11.22 15.67 1.90
CA ASP A 15 10.57 14.36 1.70
C ASP A 15 9.87 13.82 2.97
N TYR A 16 9.99 14.53 4.07
CA TYR A 16 9.33 14.25 5.35
C TYR A 16 8.24 15.27 5.73
N GLU A 17 8.15 16.42 5.06
CA GLU A 17 7.07 17.40 5.25
C GLU A 17 6.13 17.36 4.04
N LEU A 18 4.88 16.98 4.27
CA LEU A 18 3.95 16.73 3.18
C LEU A 18 2.89 17.83 3.09
N ASN A 19 2.41 18.06 1.86
CA ASN A 19 1.24 18.87 1.57
C ASN A 19 0.34 18.16 0.55
N PHE A 20 -0.85 18.68 0.36
CA PHE A 20 -1.77 18.22 -0.66
C PHE A 20 -2.21 19.41 -1.52
N VAL A 21 -1.72 19.43 -2.76
CA VAL A 21 -2.00 20.51 -3.73
C VAL A 21 -2.56 19.87 -5.01
N PRO A 22 -3.86 19.59 -5.05
CA PRO A 22 -4.49 19.06 -6.25
C PRO A 22 -4.41 20.02 -7.43
N GLU A 23 -4.24 19.49 -8.64
CA GLU A 23 -4.23 20.29 -9.89
C GLU A 23 -5.64 20.72 -10.28
N PHE A 24 -6.32 21.46 -9.41
CA PHE A 24 -7.72 21.84 -9.61
C PHE A 24 -7.96 22.61 -10.89
N SER A 25 -7.08 23.54 -11.26
CA SER A 25 -7.24 24.39 -12.45
C SER A 25 -7.27 23.60 -13.75
N LYS A 26 -6.55 22.49 -13.82
CA LYS A 26 -6.48 21.60 -14.99
C LYS A 26 -7.83 20.95 -15.32
N TYR A 27 -8.67 20.75 -14.29
CA TYR A 27 -9.96 20.05 -14.42
C TYR A 27 -11.16 20.94 -14.12
N GLY A 28 -10.96 22.25 -13.98
CA GLY A 28 -12.05 23.21 -13.67
C GLY A 28 -12.57 23.12 -12.24
N PHE A 29 -11.85 22.47 -11.34
CA PHE A 29 -12.20 22.40 -9.92
C PHE A 29 -11.61 23.57 -9.12
N THR A 30 -12.22 23.82 -7.97
CA THR A 30 -11.66 24.66 -6.89
C THR A 30 -11.54 23.80 -5.62
N SER A 31 -10.73 24.25 -4.65
CA SER A 31 -10.63 23.56 -3.36
C SER A 31 -11.99 23.47 -2.65
N THR A 32 -12.80 24.51 -2.76
CA THR A 32 -14.16 24.54 -2.19
C THR A 32 -15.06 23.48 -2.81
N LEU A 33 -15.05 23.37 -4.15
CA LEU A 33 -15.84 22.36 -4.86
C LEU A 33 -15.36 20.96 -4.50
N PHE A 34 -14.05 20.73 -4.50
CA PHE A 34 -13.47 19.44 -4.14
C PHE A 34 -13.89 19.00 -2.72
N LYS A 35 -13.78 19.88 -1.72
CA LYS A 35 -14.24 19.60 -0.36
C LYS A 35 -15.75 19.30 -0.29
N SER A 36 -16.56 20.01 -1.09
CA SER A 36 -18.00 19.76 -1.18
C SER A 36 -18.33 18.39 -1.77
N GLU A 37 -17.65 18.00 -2.85
CA GLU A 37 -17.81 16.68 -3.49
C GLU A 37 -17.36 15.55 -2.55
N MET A 38 -16.25 15.74 -1.84
CA MET A 38 -15.80 14.79 -0.81
C MET A 38 -16.87 14.61 0.28
N ALA A 39 -17.41 15.71 0.81
CA ALA A 39 -18.44 15.66 1.84
C ALA A 39 -19.70 14.93 1.35
N GLN A 40 -20.10 15.15 0.09
CA GLN A 40 -21.20 14.43 -0.54
C GLN A 40 -20.92 12.93 -0.58
N LEU A 41 -19.76 12.49 -1.08
CA LEU A 41 -19.36 11.09 -1.14
C LEU A 41 -19.36 10.43 0.26
N GLN A 42 -18.87 11.16 1.26
CA GLN A 42 -18.87 10.70 2.65
C GLN A 42 -20.29 10.57 3.22
N SER A 43 -21.20 11.50 2.87
CA SER A 43 -22.62 11.43 3.27
C SER A 43 -23.34 10.21 2.66
N GLU A 44 -22.89 9.73 1.52
CA GLU A 44 -23.35 8.50 0.86
C GLU A 44 -22.70 7.22 1.44
N GLY A 45 -21.94 7.35 2.52
CA GLY A 45 -21.26 6.21 3.19
C GLY A 45 -19.97 5.76 2.51
N LYS A 46 -19.45 6.49 1.54
CA LYS A 46 -18.12 6.24 0.96
C LYS A 46 -17.04 6.80 1.88
N LYS A 47 -15.84 6.28 1.78
CA LYS A 47 -14.66 6.77 2.50
C LYS A 47 -13.71 7.42 1.52
N VAL A 48 -13.15 8.56 1.89
CA VAL A 48 -12.16 9.29 1.09
C VAL A 48 -10.88 9.40 1.90
N ILE A 49 -9.79 8.82 1.41
CA ILE A 49 -8.52 8.75 2.10
C ILE A 49 -7.40 9.37 1.28
N LEU A 50 -6.36 9.86 1.95
CA LEU A 50 -5.21 10.50 1.30
C LEU A 50 -4.09 9.48 1.10
N SER A 51 -3.62 9.33 -0.14
CA SER A 51 -2.46 8.47 -0.45
C SER A 51 -1.15 9.24 -0.31
N ILE A 52 -0.17 8.61 0.32
CA ILE A 52 1.15 9.14 0.66
C ILE A 52 2.21 8.37 -0.12
N GLY A 53 3.06 9.06 -0.88
CA GLY A 53 4.15 8.46 -1.63
C GLY A 53 3.97 8.54 -3.14
N GLY A 54 3.84 7.37 -3.80
CA GLY A 54 3.86 7.22 -5.24
C GLY A 54 5.27 7.30 -5.83
N ALA A 55 5.39 7.00 -7.13
CA ALA A 55 6.68 6.89 -7.82
C ALA A 55 7.50 8.20 -7.85
N THR A 56 6.84 9.35 -7.76
CA THR A 56 7.47 10.66 -7.98
C THR A 56 7.94 11.33 -6.70
N TYR A 57 7.27 11.09 -5.59
CA TYR A 57 7.47 11.81 -4.33
C TYR A 57 7.96 10.88 -3.23
N PRO A 58 9.28 10.60 -3.14
CA PRO A 58 9.80 9.77 -2.07
C PRO A 58 9.51 10.40 -0.71
N THR A 59 9.17 9.56 0.26
CA THR A 59 8.96 9.94 1.65
C THR A 59 9.92 9.14 2.50
N MET A 60 10.82 9.82 3.21
CA MET A 60 11.86 9.22 4.05
C MET A 60 11.96 9.99 5.37
N LEU A 61 12.24 9.27 6.44
CA LEU A 61 12.35 9.83 7.80
C LEU A 61 13.72 9.45 8.38
N ASP A 62 14.70 10.33 8.21
CA ASP A 62 16.08 10.06 8.61
C ASP A 62 16.36 10.42 10.09
N SER A 63 15.44 11.11 10.76
CA SER A 63 15.58 11.51 12.16
C SER A 63 14.24 11.51 12.90
N LEU A 64 14.30 11.57 14.22
CA LEU A 64 13.11 11.75 15.07
C LEU A 64 12.38 13.06 14.76
N GLU A 65 13.13 14.16 14.54
CA GLU A 65 12.56 15.45 14.17
C GLU A 65 11.77 15.37 12.86
N GLU A 66 12.29 14.67 11.86
CA GLU A 66 11.59 14.45 10.58
C GLU A 66 10.32 13.62 10.77
N LYS A 67 10.36 12.61 11.63
CA LYS A 67 9.16 11.84 12.01
C LYS A 67 8.09 12.76 12.63
N GLU A 68 8.48 13.64 13.55
CA GLU A 68 7.54 14.57 14.21
C GLU A 68 6.92 15.54 13.20
N VAL A 69 7.71 16.06 12.26
CA VAL A 69 7.21 16.91 11.16
C VAL A 69 6.28 16.14 10.22
N PHE A 70 6.61 14.89 9.89
CA PHE A 70 5.76 14.02 9.09
C PHE A 70 4.39 13.82 9.77
N VAL A 71 4.38 13.43 11.03
CA VAL A 71 3.16 13.23 11.83
C VAL A 71 2.31 14.50 11.86
N SER A 72 2.92 15.64 12.18
CA SER A 72 2.21 16.93 12.23
C SER A 72 1.63 17.31 10.87
N SER A 73 2.41 17.21 9.79
CA SER A 73 1.97 17.61 8.45
C SER A 73 0.80 16.74 7.94
N ILE A 74 0.82 15.44 8.20
CA ILE A 74 -0.31 14.56 7.85
C ILE A 74 -1.53 14.87 8.74
N GLY A 75 -1.33 15.12 10.03
CA GLY A 75 -2.40 15.53 10.94
C GLY A 75 -3.14 16.77 10.45
N ASP A 76 -2.39 17.80 10.02
CA ASP A 76 -2.94 19.03 9.46
C ASP A 76 -3.73 18.77 8.17
N LEU A 77 -3.24 17.90 7.28
CA LEU A 77 -3.94 17.55 6.04
C LEU A 77 -5.23 16.77 6.29
N LEU A 78 -5.21 15.84 7.24
CA LEU A 78 -6.40 15.09 7.64
C LEU A 78 -7.50 16.02 8.16
N GLU A 79 -7.13 17.05 8.91
CA GLU A 79 -8.07 18.05 9.41
C GLU A 79 -8.53 19.00 8.31
N GLU A 80 -7.61 19.61 7.59
CA GLU A 80 -7.93 20.60 6.56
C GLU A 80 -8.88 20.04 5.49
N TRP A 81 -8.69 18.80 5.08
CA TRP A 81 -9.44 18.17 4.00
C TRP A 81 -10.51 17.20 4.48
N SER A 82 -10.59 16.93 5.77
CA SER A 82 -11.55 15.97 6.37
C SER A 82 -11.45 14.56 5.79
N PHE A 83 -10.23 14.06 5.52
CA PHE A 83 -10.02 12.70 5.07
C PHE A 83 -10.41 11.67 6.14
N ASP A 84 -10.94 10.53 5.71
CA ASP A 84 -11.32 9.41 6.59
C ASP A 84 -10.12 8.50 6.95
N GLY A 85 -9.01 8.65 6.26
CA GLY A 85 -7.87 7.76 6.40
C GLY A 85 -6.65 8.16 5.59
N ILE A 86 -5.64 7.31 5.66
CA ILE A 86 -4.42 7.38 4.86
C ILE A 86 -4.19 6.07 4.11
N ASP A 87 -3.58 6.18 2.95
CA ASP A 87 -3.05 5.08 2.16
C ASP A 87 -1.53 5.23 2.07
N ILE A 88 -0.79 4.16 2.27
CA ILE A 88 0.68 4.16 2.22
C ILE A 88 1.11 3.51 0.91
N ASP A 89 1.55 4.34 -0.02
CA ASP A 89 2.00 3.96 -1.37
C ASP A 89 3.48 4.36 -1.57
N LEU A 90 4.35 3.86 -0.69
CA LEU A 90 5.77 4.14 -0.78
C LEU A 90 6.41 3.32 -1.90
N GLU A 91 7.17 3.98 -2.76
CA GLU A 91 7.83 3.37 -3.90
C GLU A 91 9.32 3.75 -3.99
N GLY A 92 10.10 2.97 -4.71
CA GLY A 92 11.45 3.28 -5.13
C GLY A 92 12.39 3.73 -4.02
N LYS A 93 12.72 5.02 -3.96
CA LYS A 93 13.68 5.56 -2.98
C LYS A 93 13.21 5.47 -1.54
N SER A 94 11.90 5.57 -1.30
CA SER A 94 11.30 5.50 0.04
C SER A 94 11.55 4.15 0.73
N LEU A 95 11.83 3.10 -0.04
CA LEU A 95 11.99 1.72 0.45
C LEU A 95 13.45 1.22 0.43
N LYS A 96 14.41 2.12 0.27
CA LYS A 96 15.84 1.76 0.30
C LYS A 96 16.36 1.65 1.74
N PHE A 97 15.80 0.69 2.48
CA PHE A 97 16.25 0.38 3.84
C PHE A 97 17.51 -0.49 3.83
N ASN A 98 18.37 -0.28 4.84
CA ASN A 98 19.57 -1.07 5.04
C ASN A 98 19.32 -2.13 6.13
N ASN A 99 19.77 -3.38 5.89
CA ASN A 99 19.72 -4.46 6.88
C ASN A 99 18.34 -4.67 7.54
N PHE A 100 17.26 -4.40 6.82
CA PHE A 100 15.91 -4.59 7.36
C PHE A 100 15.58 -6.08 7.53
N LYS A 101 14.77 -6.37 8.56
CA LYS A 101 14.17 -7.68 8.83
C LYS A 101 12.70 -7.48 9.22
N ILE A 102 11.91 -8.54 9.05
CA ILE A 102 10.47 -8.48 9.32
C ILE A 102 10.19 -8.23 10.80
N ASP A 103 10.97 -8.83 11.69
CA ASP A 103 10.75 -8.83 13.15
C ASP A 103 11.57 -7.80 13.93
N SER A 104 12.65 -7.28 13.35
CA SER A 104 13.61 -6.42 14.08
C SER A 104 13.93 -5.09 13.39
N PHE A 105 13.32 -4.85 12.25
CA PHE A 105 13.39 -3.68 11.37
C PHE A 105 14.80 -3.33 10.86
N GLY A 106 15.82 -3.20 11.71
CA GLY A 106 17.22 -3.01 11.35
C GLY A 106 17.61 -1.62 10.82
N ASP A 107 16.68 -0.88 10.25
CA ASP A 107 16.86 0.49 9.73
C ASP A 107 15.96 1.46 10.50
N HIS A 108 16.55 2.55 11.01
CA HIS A 108 15.82 3.55 11.80
C HIS A 108 14.71 4.27 10.99
N ARG A 109 14.88 4.44 9.68
CA ARG A 109 13.86 5.06 8.81
C ARG A 109 12.58 4.21 8.76
N LEU A 110 12.76 2.89 8.71
CA LEU A 110 11.62 1.97 8.78
C LEU A 110 10.93 2.04 10.14
N THR A 111 11.72 2.12 11.23
CA THR A 111 11.18 2.30 12.58
C THR A 111 10.41 3.62 12.70
N PHE A 112 10.97 4.73 12.27
CA PHE A 112 10.31 6.02 12.30
C PHE A 112 9.03 6.06 11.44
N MET A 113 9.04 5.42 10.28
CA MET A 113 7.83 5.32 9.45
C MET A 113 6.72 4.55 10.16
N ILE A 114 7.02 3.39 10.74
CA ILE A 114 6.04 2.58 11.47
C ILE A 114 5.51 3.34 12.69
N GLU A 115 6.39 3.96 13.48
CA GLU A 115 6.02 4.75 14.64
C GLU A 115 5.20 5.98 14.26
N GLY A 116 5.60 6.70 13.21
CA GLY A 116 4.88 7.87 12.70
C GLY A 116 3.46 7.51 12.26
N ILE A 117 3.27 6.40 11.54
CA ILE A 117 1.93 5.93 11.16
C ILE A 117 1.09 5.61 12.41
N LYS A 118 1.66 4.92 13.40
CA LYS A 118 0.96 4.61 14.66
C LYS A 118 0.56 5.88 15.42
N GLU A 119 1.43 6.87 15.46
CA GLU A 119 1.19 8.16 16.13
C GLU A 119 0.07 8.93 15.42
N ILE A 120 0.11 9.06 14.09
CA ILE A 120 -0.97 9.67 13.29
C ILE A 120 -2.32 9.00 13.61
N MET A 121 -2.36 7.67 13.67
CA MET A 121 -3.59 6.93 13.96
C MET A 121 -4.11 7.19 15.39
N ALA A 122 -3.20 7.25 16.36
CA ALA A 122 -3.53 7.53 17.76
C ALA A 122 -4.05 8.97 17.94
N ASP A 123 -3.38 9.95 17.36
CA ASP A 123 -3.78 11.36 17.43
C ASP A 123 -5.13 11.60 16.75
N TYR A 124 -5.35 10.96 15.60
CA TYR A 124 -6.64 11.02 14.94
C TYR A 124 -7.76 10.44 15.78
N TYR A 125 -7.49 9.31 16.46
CA TYR A 125 -8.48 8.70 17.37
C TYR A 125 -8.78 9.60 18.56
N ILE A 126 -7.76 10.16 19.20
CA ILE A 126 -7.92 11.10 20.32
C ILE A 126 -8.77 12.31 19.91
N LYS A 127 -8.49 12.86 18.72
CA LYS A 127 -9.15 14.06 18.22
C LYS A 127 -10.60 13.81 17.75
N ASN A 128 -10.85 12.69 17.08
CA ASN A 128 -12.09 12.45 16.36
C ASN A 128 -12.99 11.38 17.00
N GLY A 129 -12.53 10.65 18.00
CA GLY A 129 -13.26 9.55 18.64
C GLY A 129 -13.56 8.35 17.72
N LYS A 130 -12.87 8.26 16.57
CA LYS A 130 -13.05 7.19 15.60
C LYS A 130 -11.71 6.74 15.03
N LYS A 131 -11.61 5.47 14.60
CA LYS A 131 -10.43 4.91 13.97
C LYS A 131 -10.14 5.63 12.65
N LEU A 132 -8.87 5.99 12.39
CA LEU A 132 -8.37 6.36 11.08
C LEU A 132 -8.28 5.10 10.21
N LEU A 133 -8.78 5.14 8.97
CA LEU A 133 -8.59 4.04 8.03
C LEU A 133 -7.13 4.00 7.58
N LEU A 134 -6.55 2.81 7.54
CA LEU A 134 -5.20 2.58 7.05
C LEU A 134 -5.24 1.56 5.91
N THR A 135 -4.81 1.99 4.72
CA THR A 135 -4.56 1.08 3.60
C THR A 135 -3.10 1.16 3.16
N MET A 136 -2.65 0.16 2.43
CA MET A 136 -1.33 0.15 1.83
C MET A 136 -1.43 -0.36 0.40
N ALA A 137 -0.66 0.24 -0.51
CA ALA A 137 -0.63 -0.11 -1.93
C ALA A 137 0.78 -0.45 -2.45
N PRO A 138 1.48 -1.42 -1.85
CA PRO A 138 2.86 -1.75 -2.24
C PRO A 138 2.94 -2.40 -3.62
N GLU A 139 4.06 -2.19 -4.33
CA GLU A 139 4.42 -3.00 -5.49
C GLU A 139 4.71 -4.46 -5.08
N THR A 140 4.43 -5.41 -5.98
CA THR A 140 4.72 -6.86 -5.76
C THR A 140 6.17 -7.13 -5.37
N HIS A 141 7.10 -6.35 -5.92
CA HIS A 141 8.53 -6.44 -5.62
C HIS A 141 8.83 -6.34 -4.12
N TYR A 142 8.13 -5.44 -3.45
CA TYR A 142 8.35 -5.16 -2.03
C TYR A 142 7.51 -6.03 -1.08
N VAL A 143 6.69 -6.92 -1.62
CA VAL A 143 5.91 -7.91 -0.86
C VAL A 143 6.33 -9.31 -1.29
N GLN A 144 5.77 -9.85 -2.37
CA GLN A 144 6.06 -11.21 -2.85
C GLN A 144 7.51 -11.37 -3.34
N GLY A 145 8.15 -10.27 -3.78
CA GLY A 145 9.58 -10.25 -4.07
C GLY A 145 10.46 -10.67 -2.88
N GLY A 146 9.93 -10.62 -1.66
CA GLY A 146 10.57 -11.15 -0.46
C GLY A 146 10.80 -12.66 -0.47
N MET A 147 10.11 -13.42 -1.31
CA MET A 147 10.34 -14.86 -1.51
C MET A 147 11.53 -15.15 -2.43
N SER A 148 12.08 -14.17 -3.13
CA SER A 148 13.13 -14.37 -4.13
C SER A 148 14.52 -14.04 -3.60
N GLU A 149 15.41 -15.02 -3.54
CA GLU A 149 16.84 -14.84 -3.18
C GLU A 149 17.54 -13.80 -4.07
N ASN A 150 17.12 -13.66 -5.32
CA ASN A 150 17.70 -12.71 -6.27
C ASN A 150 17.25 -11.27 -6.03
N LEU A 151 16.19 -11.05 -5.27
CA LEU A 151 15.63 -9.73 -4.97
C LEU A 151 15.97 -9.27 -3.55
N VAL A 152 16.15 -10.18 -2.62
CA VAL A 152 16.54 -9.92 -1.21
C VAL A 152 18.04 -10.15 -1.03
N PRO A 153 18.79 -9.30 -0.28
CA PRO A 153 18.43 -7.96 0.19
C PRO A 153 18.77 -6.84 -0.81
N ASN A 154 19.66 -7.12 -1.76
CA ASN A 154 20.33 -6.10 -2.58
C ASN A 154 19.40 -5.27 -3.48
N LYS A 155 18.21 -5.81 -3.78
CA LYS A 155 17.19 -5.12 -4.58
C LYS A 155 15.97 -4.72 -3.75
N HIS A 156 16.08 -4.78 -2.43
CA HIS A 156 15.03 -4.43 -1.47
C HIS A 156 13.72 -5.24 -1.62
N GLY A 157 13.78 -6.45 -2.23
CA GLY A 157 12.64 -7.36 -2.27
C GLY A 157 12.09 -7.62 -0.87
N GLY A 158 10.78 -7.47 -0.70
CA GLY A 158 10.14 -7.64 0.61
C GLY A 158 10.26 -6.45 1.57
N ALA A 159 10.73 -5.27 1.13
CA ALA A 159 10.94 -4.11 2.01
C ALA A 159 9.67 -3.58 2.70
N TYR A 160 8.48 -3.91 2.19
CA TYR A 160 7.22 -3.58 2.86
C TYR A 160 6.83 -4.55 3.97
N LEU A 161 7.35 -5.78 3.95
CA LEU A 161 6.95 -6.84 4.88
C LEU A 161 7.07 -6.46 6.36
N PRO A 162 8.17 -5.81 6.81
CA PRO A 162 8.26 -5.37 8.21
C PRO A 162 7.16 -4.40 8.61
N MET A 163 6.81 -3.47 7.73
CA MET A 163 5.76 -2.48 7.98
C MET A 163 4.37 -3.12 8.00
N ILE A 164 4.09 -4.04 7.06
CA ILE A 164 2.84 -4.79 7.03
C ILE A 164 2.71 -5.62 8.31
N GLU A 165 3.75 -6.35 8.70
CA GLU A 165 3.73 -7.20 9.90
C GLU A 165 3.53 -6.37 11.18
N ALA A 166 4.22 -5.22 11.31
CA ALA A 166 4.12 -4.34 12.47
C ALA A 166 2.77 -3.63 12.61
N LEU A 167 2.03 -3.49 11.51
CA LEU A 167 0.77 -2.75 11.44
C LEU A 167 -0.43 -3.65 11.07
N LYS A 168 -0.25 -4.97 10.99
CA LYS A 168 -1.27 -5.92 10.48
C LYS A 168 -2.63 -5.83 11.16
N ASP A 169 -2.66 -5.54 12.45
CA ASP A 169 -3.91 -5.38 13.20
C ASP A 169 -4.61 -4.07 12.87
N SER A 170 -3.85 -3.05 12.50
CA SER A 170 -4.32 -1.71 12.17
C SER A 170 -4.73 -1.54 10.71
N ILE A 171 -4.11 -2.28 9.78
CA ILE A 171 -4.43 -2.26 8.36
C ILE A 171 -5.88 -2.66 8.13
N ASP A 172 -6.62 -1.86 7.37
CA ASP A 172 -7.97 -2.17 6.91
C ASP A 172 -7.96 -2.86 5.55
N MET A 173 -7.02 -2.51 4.66
CA MET A 173 -6.83 -3.17 3.37
C MET A 173 -5.37 -3.05 2.89
N LEU A 174 -4.79 -4.17 2.49
CA LEU A 174 -3.56 -4.24 1.73
C LEU A 174 -3.89 -4.48 0.26
N ASN A 175 -3.57 -3.53 -0.60
CA ASN A 175 -3.93 -3.53 -2.01
C ASN A 175 -2.66 -3.62 -2.88
N VAL A 176 -2.06 -4.81 -2.95
CA VAL A 176 -0.80 -4.99 -3.70
C VAL A 176 -1.00 -4.66 -5.18
N GLN A 177 -0.09 -3.85 -5.73
CA GLN A 177 -0.08 -3.45 -7.14
C GLN A 177 0.34 -4.63 -8.02
N LEU A 178 -0.63 -5.39 -8.57
CA LEU A 178 -0.38 -6.56 -9.41
C LEU A 178 -0.13 -6.17 -10.89
N TYR A 179 0.69 -5.15 -11.07
CA TYR A 179 1.07 -4.61 -12.38
C TYR A 179 2.51 -4.04 -12.32
N ASN A 180 3.08 -3.70 -13.47
CA ASN A 180 4.44 -3.15 -13.60
C ASN A 180 5.55 -3.98 -12.93
N SER A 181 5.35 -5.26 -12.72
CA SER A 181 6.24 -6.10 -11.91
C SER A 181 7.02 -7.16 -12.70
N GLY A 182 6.51 -7.60 -13.85
CA GLY A 182 7.00 -8.79 -14.51
C GLY A 182 6.53 -10.08 -13.82
N ALA A 183 7.33 -11.15 -13.91
CA ALA A 183 7.02 -12.41 -13.24
C ALA A 183 7.43 -12.36 -11.76
N MET A 184 6.56 -12.92 -10.88
CA MET A 184 6.79 -13.02 -9.45
C MET A 184 6.60 -14.45 -8.94
N PRO A 185 7.30 -14.84 -7.86
CA PRO A 185 7.16 -16.19 -7.30
C PRO A 185 5.84 -16.37 -6.56
N GLY A 186 5.26 -17.56 -6.68
CA GLY A 186 4.20 -18.05 -5.81
C GLY A 186 4.75 -18.89 -4.64
N LEU A 187 3.87 -19.34 -3.75
CA LEU A 187 4.24 -20.21 -2.60
C LEU A 187 4.80 -21.58 -3.02
N ASP A 188 4.48 -22.00 -4.22
CA ASP A 188 4.98 -23.23 -4.84
C ASP A 188 6.37 -23.06 -5.49
N SER A 189 7.01 -21.91 -5.32
CA SER A 189 8.30 -21.51 -5.91
C SER A 189 8.31 -21.38 -7.43
N ASN A 190 7.17 -21.49 -8.10
CA ASN A 190 7.04 -21.19 -9.52
C ASN A 190 6.87 -19.67 -9.73
N TYR A 191 7.27 -19.20 -10.93
CA TYR A 191 7.11 -17.81 -11.32
C TYR A 191 5.91 -17.64 -12.25
N TYR A 192 5.05 -16.71 -11.93
CA TYR A 192 3.83 -16.40 -12.68
C TYR A 192 3.94 -15.03 -13.34
N ASN A 193 3.48 -14.93 -14.58
CA ASN A 193 3.53 -13.69 -15.36
C ASN A 193 2.33 -12.80 -15.06
N GLN A 194 2.57 -11.50 -14.90
CA GLN A 194 1.50 -10.52 -14.71
C GLN A 194 0.40 -10.61 -15.78
N SER A 195 -0.78 -10.12 -15.45
CA SER A 195 -1.98 -10.13 -16.31
C SER A 195 -2.59 -11.52 -16.57
N THR A 196 -2.15 -12.55 -15.84
CA THR A 196 -2.71 -13.90 -15.91
C THR A 196 -3.53 -14.24 -14.65
N PRO A 197 -4.49 -15.18 -14.73
CA PRO A 197 -5.20 -15.65 -13.54
C PRO A 197 -4.25 -16.22 -12.49
N ASP A 198 -3.28 -17.02 -12.90
CA ASP A 198 -2.32 -17.65 -12.00
C ASP A 198 -1.48 -16.65 -11.22
N PHE A 199 -1.10 -15.54 -11.84
CA PHE A 199 -0.42 -14.45 -11.16
C PHE A 199 -1.27 -13.84 -10.04
N ILE A 200 -2.54 -13.53 -10.33
CA ILE A 200 -3.44 -12.97 -9.33
C ILE A 200 -3.67 -13.98 -8.20
N LEU A 201 -3.90 -15.25 -8.53
CA LEU A 201 -4.13 -16.31 -7.53
C LEU A 201 -2.90 -16.50 -6.64
N ALA A 202 -1.74 -16.77 -7.23
CA ALA A 202 -0.51 -17.04 -6.50
C ALA A 202 -0.10 -15.89 -5.57
N LEU A 203 -0.18 -14.66 -6.05
CA LEU A 203 0.23 -13.50 -5.27
C LEU A 203 -0.79 -13.12 -4.19
N THR A 204 -2.08 -13.33 -4.45
CA THR A 204 -3.13 -13.12 -3.44
C THR A 204 -3.02 -14.17 -2.34
N GLU A 205 -2.80 -15.44 -2.69
CA GLU A 205 -2.61 -16.51 -1.71
C GLU A 205 -1.38 -16.26 -0.84
N ALA A 206 -0.26 -15.84 -1.43
CA ALA A 206 0.96 -15.54 -0.68
C ALA A 206 0.72 -14.48 0.42
N VAL A 207 -0.10 -13.46 0.13
CA VAL A 207 -0.45 -12.44 1.14
C VAL A 207 -1.38 -12.99 2.22
N ILE A 208 -2.27 -13.91 1.86
CA ILE A 208 -3.22 -14.50 2.83
C ILE A 208 -2.53 -15.55 3.71
N GLN A 209 -1.76 -16.45 3.14
CA GLN A 209 -1.12 -17.56 3.87
C GLN A 209 0.15 -17.12 4.61
N GLY A 210 0.80 -16.05 4.15
CA GLY A 210 2.13 -15.71 4.61
C GLY A 210 3.20 -16.63 4.04
N PHE A 211 4.46 -16.33 4.31
CA PHE A 211 5.61 -17.08 3.82
C PHE A 211 6.89 -16.76 4.59
N THR A 212 7.85 -17.69 4.55
CA THR A 212 9.20 -17.41 4.98
C THR A 212 9.94 -16.68 3.86
N ALA A 213 10.41 -15.48 4.15
CA ALA A 213 11.14 -14.68 3.19
C ALA A 213 12.58 -15.18 3.00
N ALA A 214 13.14 -14.94 1.83
CA ALA A 214 14.48 -15.37 1.46
C ALA A 214 15.57 -14.64 2.27
N ASN A 215 16.78 -15.23 2.28
CA ASN A 215 18.00 -14.64 2.86
C ASN A 215 17.81 -14.15 4.31
N ASP A 216 17.18 -14.97 5.14
CA ASP A 216 16.95 -14.69 6.56
C ASP A 216 16.22 -13.36 6.85
N LEU A 217 15.42 -12.89 5.92
CA LEU A 217 14.61 -11.68 6.12
C LEU A 217 13.56 -11.84 7.24
N GLY A 218 13.15 -13.08 7.51
CA GLY A 218 12.16 -13.45 8.53
C GLY A 218 10.90 -14.07 7.94
N THR A 219 9.84 -14.16 8.74
CA THR A 219 8.57 -14.75 8.32
C THR A 219 7.47 -13.69 8.32
N PHE A 220 6.80 -13.56 7.19
CA PHE A 220 5.56 -12.81 7.07
C PHE A 220 4.39 -13.72 7.43
N SER A 221 3.58 -13.33 8.41
CA SER A 221 2.52 -14.17 8.96
C SER A 221 1.22 -14.20 8.12
N GLY A 222 1.15 -13.39 7.07
CA GLY A 222 -0.04 -13.23 6.26
C GLY A 222 -1.10 -12.31 6.86
N LEU A 223 -2.13 -12.04 6.08
CA LEU A 223 -3.29 -11.24 6.46
C LEU A 223 -4.58 -12.00 6.23
N PRO A 224 -5.62 -11.77 7.05
CA PRO A 224 -6.96 -12.29 6.77
C PRO A 224 -7.43 -11.89 5.36
N ALA A 225 -8.04 -12.80 4.61
CA ALA A 225 -8.54 -12.54 3.26
C ALA A 225 -9.44 -11.30 3.16
N SER A 226 -10.17 -10.97 4.23
CA SER A 226 -11.01 -9.76 4.31
C SER A 226 -10.23 -8.43 4.28
N LYS A 227 -8.92 -8.48 4.48
CA LYS A 227 -8.01 -7.31 4.41
C LYS A 227 -7.18 -7.27 3.13
N VAL A 228 -7.31 -8.25 2.24
CA VAL A 228 -6.48 -8.38 1.03
C VAL A 228 -7.25 -7.90 -0.20
N GLY A 229 -6.70 -6.92 -0.89
CA GLY A 229 -7.18 -6.39 -2.16
C GLY A 229 -6.25 -6.75 -3.32
N VAL A 230 -6.76 -6.61 -4.54
CA VAL A 230 -6.03 -6.81 -5.80
C VAL A 230 -5.94 -5.49 -6.54
N GLY A 231 -4.75 -4.91 -6.59
CA GLY A 231 -4.49 -3.65 -7.29
C GLY A 231 -4.23 -3.89 -8.78
N LEU A 232 -5.06 -3.30 -9.65
CA LEU A 232 -4.95 -3.43 -11.11
C LEU A 232 -5.16 -2.06 -11.79
N PRO A 233 -4.47 -1.80 -12.93
CA PRO A 233 -4.69 -0.58 -13.68
C PRO A 233 -6.05 -0.60 -14.38
N SER A 234 -6.76 0.53 -14.35
CA SER A 234 -8.08 0.68 -14.97
C SER A 234 -8.04 0.89 -16.49
N CYS A 235 -6.87 1.16 -17.07
CA CYS A 235 -6.68 1.42 -18.49
C CYS A 235 -5.59 0.52 -19.09
N LYS A 236 -5.65 0.35 -20.42
CA LYS A 236 -4.64 -0.44 -21.14
C LYS A 236 -3.25 0.17 -20.99
N GLY A 237 -2.31 -0.68 -20.60
CA GLY A 237 -0.91 -0.34 -20.37
C GLY A 237 -0.15 -1.58 -19.94
N TRP A 238 1.10 -1.41 -19.50
CA TRP A 238 1.88 -2.53 -19.00
C TRP A 238 1.30 -3.06 -17.68
N GLY A 239 1.01 -4.35 -17.66
CA GLY A 239 0.36 -5.00 -16.51
C GLY A 239 -1.18 -4.92 -16.52
N TYR A 240 -1.80 -4.40 -17.60
CA TYR A 240 -3.25 -4.41 -17.72
C TYR A 240 -3.80 -5.85 -17.75
N THR A 241 -4.79 -6.09 -16.93
CA THR A 241 -5.52 -7.36 -16.88
C THR A 241 -6.90 -7.18 -17.50
N GLU A 242 -7.25 -8.04 -18.46
CA GLU A 242 -8.58 -7.99 -19.09
C GLU A 242 -9.68 -8.25 -18.03
N PRO A 243 -10.80 -7.51 -18.03
CA PRO A 243 -11.85 -7.63 -17.04
C PRO A 243 -12.40 -9.07 -16.89
N LYS A 244 -12.48 -9.82 -17.99
CA LYS A 244 -12.91 -11.22 -17.96
C LYS A 244 -11.96 -12.16 -17.20
N VAL A 245 -10.65 -11.86 -17.23
CA VAL A 245 -9.63 -12.60 -16.47
C VAL A 245 -9.83 -12.33 -14.99
N LEU A 246 -9.95 -11.04 -14.61
CA LEU A 246 -10.24 -10.65 -13.22
C LEU A 246 -11.55 -11.28 -12.73
N GLU A 247 -12.63 -11.18 -13.51
CA GLU A 247 -13.93 -11.75 -13.14
C GLU A 247 -13.84 -13.25 -12.85
N ALA A 248 -13.21 -14.02 -13.75
CA ALA A 248 -13.05 -15.46 -13.58
C ALA A 248 -12.21 -15.78 -12.33
N THR A 249 -11.11 -15.04 -12.11
CA THR A 249 -10.23 -15.22 -10.96
C THR A 249 -10.94 -14.90 -9.65
N MET A 250 -11.66 -13.79 -9.58
CA MET A 250 -12.42 -13.41 -8.38
C MET A 250 -13.55 -14.38 -8.08
N LYS A 251 -14.26 -14.89 -9.09
CA LYS A 251 -15.27 -15.94 -8.90
C LYS A 251 -14.67 -17.19 -8.26
N TYR A 252 -13.49 -17.61 -8.72
CA TYR A 252 -12.79 -18.75 -8.12
C TYR A 252 -12.37 -18.48 -6.67
N LEU A 253 -11.73 -17.35 -6.39
CA LEU A 253 -11.33 -16.96 -5.03
C LEU A 253 -12.52 -16.89 -4.05
N LEU A 254 -13.70 -16.55 -4.55
CA LEU A 254 -14.95 -16.52 -3.77
C LEU A 254 -15.68 -17.88 -3.73
N GLY A 255 -15.12 -18.94 -4.29
CA GLY A 255 -15.77 -20.26 -4.36
C GLY A 255 -17.00 -20.31 -5.29
N GLN A 256 -17.11 -19.40 -6.24
CA GLN A 256 -18.28 -19.23 -7.12
C GLN A 256 -18.04 -19.67 -8.57
N GLY A 257 -16.87 -20.20 -8.88
CA GLY A 257 -16.51 -20.60 -10.24
C GLY A 257 -15.36 -21.60 -10.31
N PRO A 258 -15.11 -22.17 -11.51
CA PRO A 258 -13.99 -23.08 -11.71
C PRO A 258 -12.66 -22.33 -11.66
N GLN A 259 -11.61 -23.09 -11.41
CA GLN A 259 -10.23 -22.56 -11.45
C GLN A 259 -9.92 -22.04 -12.86
N PRO A 260 -9.45 -20.78 -13.00
CA PRO A 260 -9.26 -20.16 -14.32
C PRO A 260 -7.87 -20.38 -14.90
N GLY A 261 -6.94 -20.98 -14.16
CA GLY A 261 -5.54 -21.22 -14.54
C GLY A 261 -5.02 -22.56 -14.03
N GLU A 262 -3.69 -22.67 -13.93
CA GLU A 262 -2.99 -23.90 -13.51
C GLU A 262 -2.49 -23.84 -12.06
N TYR A 263 -2.37 -22.65 -11.47
CA TYR A 263 -1.95 -22.46 -10.08
C TYR A 263 -2.94 -23.14 -9.12
N LYS A 264 -2.43 -23.99 -8.25
CA LYS A 264 -3.24 -24.72 -7.27
C LYS A 264 -3.07 -24.10 -5.88
N LEU A 265 -4.20 -23.63 -5.34
CA LEU A 265 -4.32 -23.22 -3.94
C LEU A 265 -4.18 -24.42 -3.00
#